data_65b6ade84e7aa7704a30a7a2b37b8753
#
_entry.id   65b6ade84e7aa7704a30a7a2b37b8753
#
_cell.length_a   1.000
_cell.length_b   1.000
_cell.length_c   1.000
_cell.angle_alpha   90.00
_cell.angle_beta   90.00
_cell.angle_gamma   90.00
#
_symmetry.space_group_name_H-M   'P 1'
#
loop_
_entity.id
_entity.type
_entity.pdbx_description
1 polymer ?
#
loop_
_entity_poly.entity_id
_entity_poly.type
_entity_poly.pdbx_seq_one_letter_code
_entity_poly.pdbx_strand_id
1 'polypeptide(L)'
;MKISVGCDHGALALKNKVVAHLEKQGHEVKDFGTHTLDSCDYPEFAAAAAKAVASGECDKGIVLCTTGIGVSISANKIDGIRCALLSDVWSAKMTRLHNDTNMMALGAGIVGENLALEIVDTWVGTEFSGEARHQRRIDKLMALEG
;
A
#
# COMPACT_ATOMS: atom_id res chain seq x y z
N MET A 1 -1.82 -4.16 -13.83
CA MET A 1 -0.51 -3.69 -13.35
C MET A 1 0.08 -4.70 -12.39
N LYS A 2 1.34 -4.57 -12.04
CA LYS A 2 2.01 -5.44 -11.08
C LYS A 2 2.03 -4.79 -9.71
N ILE A 3 1.47 -5.48 -8.72
CA ILE A 3 1.27 -4.93 -7.37
C ILE A 3 1.98 -5.81 -6.35
N SER A 4 2.85 -5.23 -5.53
CA SER A 4 3.45 -5.92 -4.40
C SER A 4 2.49 -5.91 -3.22
N VAL A 5 2.47 -6.99 -2.45
CA VAL A 5 1.68 -7.07 -1.22
C VAL A 5 2.54 -7.68 -0.11
N GLY A 6 2.48 -7.09 1.06
CA GLY A 6 3.16 -7.60 2.25
C GLY A 6 2.31 -7.41 3.49
N CYS A 7 2.39 -8.34 4.43
CA CYS A 7 1.68 -8.25 5.70
C CYS A 7 2.43 -8.97 6.82
N ASP A 8 2.02 -8.70 8.06
CA ASP A 8 2.42 -9.53 9.19
C ASP A 8 1.34 -10.58 9.52
N HIS A 9 1.58 -11.36 10.57
CA HIS A 9 0.66 -12.41 11.01
C HIS A 9 -0.74 -11.89 11.39
N GLY A 10 -0.85 -10.64 11.83
CA GLY A 10 -2.13 -10.04 12.25
C GLY A 10 -3.06 -9.71 11.09
N ALA A 11 -2.57 -9.69 9.86
CA ALA A 11 -3.35 -9.33 8.68
C ALA A 11 -3.35 -10.41 7.60
N LEU A 12 -2.94 -11.63 7.92
CA LEU A 12 -2.81 -12.70 6.92
C LEU A 12 -4.13 -12.98 6.18
N ALA A 13 -5.24 -13.10 6.91
CA ALA A 13 -6.54 -13.40 6.31
C ALA A 13 -6.98 -12.29 5.34
N LEU A 14 -6.86 -11.02 5.76
CA LEU A 14 -7.22 -9.89 4.92
C LEU A 14 -6.27 -9.77 3.71
N LYS A 15 -4.98 -9.98 3.91
CA LYS A 15 -4.00 -9.97 2.81
C LYS A 15 -4.38 -10.99 1.75
N ASN A 16 -4.73 -12.20 2.14
CA ASN A 16 -5.13 -13.23 1.18
C ASN A 16 -6.39 -12.84 0.39
N LYS A 17 -7.35 -12.17 1.04
CA LYS A 17 -8.55 -11.64 0.36
C LYS A 17 -8.19 -10.55 -0.64
N VAL A 18 -7.30 -9.64 -0.27
CA VAL A 18 -6.83 -8.56 -1.14
C VAL A 18 -6.09 -9.13 -2.36
N VAL A 19 -5.20 -10.09 -2.15
CA VAL A 19 -4.46 -10.75 -3.24
C VAL A 19 -5.43 -11.41 -4.23
N ALA A 20 -6.35 -12.23 -3.72
CA ALA A 20 -7.34 -12.92 -4.58
C ALA A 20 -8.20 -11.92 -5.37
N HIS A 21 -8.61 -10.83 -4.73
CA HIS A 21 -9.41 -9.77 -5.36
C HIS A 21 -8.65 -9.08 -6.50
N LEU A 22 -7.40 -8.73 -6.28
CA LEU A 22 -6.55 -8.10 -7.30
C LEU A 22 -6.29 -9.03 -8.48
N GLU A 23 -6.00 -10.29 -8.21
CA GLU A 23 -5.77 -11.30 -9.26
C GLU A 23 -7.04 -11.53 -10.11
N LYS A 24 -8.20 -11.57 -9.47
CA LYS A 24 -9.50 -11.68 -10.16
C LYS A 24 -9.75 -10.50 -11.09
N GLN A 25 -9.23 -9.33 -10.76
CA GLN A 25 -9.33 -8.12 -11.60
C GLN A 25 -8.27 -8.05 -12.70
N GLY A 26 -7.42 -9.06 -12.82
CA GLY A 26 -6.41 -9.16 -13.88
C GLY A 26 -5.06 -8.57 -13.52
N HIS A 27 -4.83 -8.17 -12.26
CA HIS A 27 -3.52 -7.70 -11.82
C HIS A 27 -2.58 -8.86 -11.55
N GLU A 28 -1.29 -8.67 -11.80
CA GLU A 28 -0.24 -9.57 -11.35
C GLU A 28 0.17 -9.16 -9.93
N VAL A 29 0.09 -10.09 -8.98
CA VAL A 29 0.42 -9.81 -7.58
C VAL A 29 1.70 -10.53 -7.20
N LYS A 30 2.64 -9.79 -6.63
CA LYS A 30 3.83 -10.35 -6.00
C LYS A 30 3.64 -10.29 -4.48
N ASP A 31 3.37 -11.44 -3.90
CA ASP A 31 3.10 -11.60 -2.48
C ASP A 31 4.40 -11.90 -1.71
N PHE A 32 4.84 -10.93 -0.92
CA PHE A 32 6.06 -11.04 -0.10
C PHE A 32 5.80 -11.67 1.28
N GLY A 33 4.56 -12.05 1.58
CA GLY A 33 4.18 -12.68 2.85
C GLY A 33 3.84 -11.63 3.92
N THR A 34 3.65 -12.07 5.17
CA THR A 34 3.88 -13.45 5.61
C THR A 34 2.86 -14.43 5.03
N HIS A 35 3.16 -15.74 5.17
CA HIS A 35 2.27 -16.81 4.68
C HIS A 35 1.79 -17.72 5.83
N THR A 36 2.16 -17.42 7.07
CA THR A 36 1.77 -18.18 8.26
C THR A 36 1.22 -17.27 9.33
N LEU A 37 0.54 -17.87 10.32
CA LEU A 37 0.03 -17.17 11.50
C LEU A 37 1.07 -17.02 12.63
N ASP A 38 2.27 -17.55 12.41
CA ASP A 38 3.34 -17.42 13.39
C ASP A 38 3.75 -15.96 13.55
N SER A 39 4.01 -15.55 14.79
CA SER A 39 4.45 -14.19 15.10
C SER A 39 5.69 -13.81 14.28
N CYS A 40 5.66 -12.66 13.67
CA CYS A 40 6.74 -12.14 12.85
C CYS A 40 6.86 -10.63 12.99
N ASP A 41 7.96 -10.08 12.50
CA ASP A 41 8.25 -8.66 12.57
C ASP A 41 7.80 -7.96 11.27
N TYR A 42 6.81 -7.09 11.38
CA TYR A 42 6.18 -6.42 10.23
C TYR A 42 7.15 -5.62 9.34
N PRO A 43 8.23 -4.97 9.86
CA PRO A 43 9.10 -4.15 9.02
C PRO A 43 9.77 -4.94 7.88
N GLU A 44 10.10 -6.20 8.09
CA GLU A 44 10.73 -7.04 7.06
C GLU A 44 9.83 -7.21 5.84
N PHE A 45 8.55 -7.49 6.07
CA PHE A 45 7.57 -7.71 5.01
C PHE A 45 7.17 -6.40 4.31
N ALA A 46 6.99 -5.34 5.09
CA ALA A 46 6.69 -4.02 4.56
C ALA A 46 7.86 -3.49 3.70
N ALA A 47 9.09 -3.64 4.18
CA ALA A 47 10.27 -3.22 3.44
C ALA A 47 10.44 -4.00 2.13
N ALA A 48 10.19 -5.31 2.14
CA ALA A 48 10.30 -6.13 0.94
C ALA A 48 9.32 -5.66 -0.14
N ALA A 49 8.06 -5.44 0.22
CA ALA A 49 7.04 -4.92 -0.71
C ALA A 49 7.40 -3.51 -1.21
N ALA A 50 7.88 -2.64 -0.32
CA ALA A 50 8.25 -1.27 -0.66
C ALA A 50 9.46 -1.20 -1.61
N LYS A 51 10.48 -2.02 -1.37
CA LYS A 51 11.67 -2.09 -2.24
C LYS A 51 11.31 -2.55 -3.66
N ALA A 52 10.35 -3.45 -3.80
CA ALA A 52 9.87 -3.88 -5.12
C ALA A 52 9.22 -2.72 -5.89
N VAL A 53 8.52 -1.82 -5.19
CA VAL A 53 7.96 -0.60 -5.81
C VAL A 53 9.05 0.41 -6.12
N ALA A 54 9.93 0.68 -5.16
CA ALA A 54 11.01 1.65 -5.32
C ALA A 54 11.97 1.31 -6.47
N SER A 55 12.23 0.01 -6.70
CA SER A 55 13.08 -0.46 -7.79
C SER A 55 12.40 -0.49 -9.16
N GLY A 56 11.09 -0.31 -9.22
CA GLY A 56 10.32 -0.45 -10.44
C GLY A 56 9.92 -1.88 -10.80
N GLU A 57 10.24 -2.86 -9.97
CA GLU A 57 9.80 -4.24 -10.16
C GLU A 57 8.26 -4.35 -10.12
N CYS A 58 7.64 -3.60 -9.21
CA CYS A 58 6.19 -3.48 -9.12
C CYS A 58 5.77 -2.02 -9.33
N ASP A 59 4.56 -1.83 -9.85
CA ASP A 59 4.02 -0.49 -10.13
C ASP A 59 3.50 0.19 -8.87
N LYS A 60 2.86 -0.58 -7.99
CA LYS A 60 2.27 -0.14 -6.72
C LYS A 60 2.42 -1.22 -5.67
N GLY A 61 2.20 -0.85 -4.41
CA GLY A 61 2.27 -1.80 -3.31
C GLY A 61 1.21 -1.57 -2.25
N ILE A 62 0.85 -2.66 -1.56
CA ILE A 62 -0.13 -2.66 -0.47
C ILE A 62 0.50 -3.41 0.71
N VAL A 63 0.50 -2.79 1.88
CA VAL A 63 1.02 -3.40 3.12
C VAL A 63 -0.05 -3.40 4.20
N LEU A 64 -0.10 -4.47 4.98
CA LEU A 64 -1.14 -4.69 5.97
C LEU A 64 -0.56 -5.21 7.28
N CYS A 65 -1.10 -4.73 8.40
CA CYS A 65 -0.91 -5.31 9.72
C CYS A 65 -2.20 -5.11 10.52
N THR A 66 -2.19 -5.30 11.82
CA THR A 66 -3.41 -5.14 12.63
C THR A 66 -3.97 -3.72 12.57
N THR A 67 -3.11 -2.71 12.61
CA THR A 67 -3.51 -1.29 12.57
C THR A 67 -3.19 -0.59 11.25
N GLY A 68 -2.30 -1.16 10.45
CA GLY A 68 -1.74 -0.51 9.26
C GLY A 68 -0.66 0.53 9.57
N ILE A 69 -0.49 0.90 10.84
CA ILE A 69 0.40 1.98 11.25
C ILE A 69 1.87 1.58 11.08
N GLY A 70 2.28 0.48 11.71
CA GLY A 70 3.69 0.04 11.66
C GLY A 70 4.18 -0.23 10.25
N VAL A 71 3.37 -0.88 9.44
CA VAL A 71 3.74 -1.17 8.04
C VAL A 71 3.80 0.10 7.19
N SER A 72 2.94 1.10 7.46
CA SER A 72 2.98 2.38 6.73
C SER A 72 4.24 3.16 7.06
N ILE A 73 4.63 3.20 8.32
CA ILE A 73 5.87 3.85 8.76
C ILE A 73 7.08 3.15 8.12
N SER A 74 7.10 1.82 8.16
CA SER A 74 8.18 1.02 7.58
C SER A 74 8.34 1.26 6.08
N ALA A 75 7.23 1.23 5.34
CA ALA A 75 7.25 1.50 3.90
C ALA A 75 7.78 2.90 3.59
N ASN A 76 7.37 3.91 4.35
CA ASN A 76 7.81 5.29 4.16
C ASN A 76 9.28 5.53 4.55
N LYS A 77 9.95 4.58 5.18
CA LYS A 77 11.40 4.65 5.40
C LYS A 77 12.22 4.27 4.18
N ILE A 78 11.59 3.70 3.16
CA ILE A 78 12.26 3.32 1.92
C ILE A 78 12.22 4.51 0.96
N ASP A 79 13.36 4.95 0.48
CA ASP A 79 13.46 6.07 -0.46
C ASP A 79 12.63 5.79 -1.72
N GLY A 80 11.91 6.80 -2.17
CA GLY A 80 11.03 6.70 -3.34
C GLY A 80 9.60 6.28 -3.03
N ILE A 81 9.28 5.96 -1.77
CA ILE A 81 7.95 5.51 -1.36
C ILE A 81 7.13 6.64 -0.73
N ARG A 82 5.89 6.72 -1.19
CA ARG A 82 4.83 7.51 -0.55
C ARG A 82 3.69 6.55 -0.24
N CYS A 83 3.62 6.12 1.02
CA CYS A 83 2.63 5.17 1.51
C CYS A 83 1.56 5.88 2.34
N ALA A 84 0.30 5.76 1.95
CA ALA A 84 -0.82 6.31 2.69
C ALA A 84 -1.48 5.24 3.56
N LEU A 85 -1.62 5.52 4.86
CA LEU A 85 -2.45 4.71 5.75
C LEU A 85 -3.92 5.09 5.52
N LEU A 86 -4.72 4.14 5.08
CA LEU A 86 -6.09 4.38 4.66
C LEU A 86 -7.10 3.59 5.50
N SER A 87 -8.21 4.25 5.83
CA SER A 87 -9.35 3.61 6.51
C SER A 87 -10.70 4.05 5.93
N ASP A 88 -10.69 4.83 4.86
CA ASP A 88 -11.90 5.29 4.18
C ASP A 88 -11.66 5.46 2.67
N VAL A 89 -12.75 5.45 1.92
CA VAL A 89 -12.72 5.51 0.45
C VAL A 89 -12.35 6.91 -0.04
N TRP A 90 -12.79 7.96 0.65
CA TRP A 90 -12.50 9.32 0.21
C TRP A 90 -11.01 9.64 0.30
N SER A 91 -10.36 9.28 1.39
CA SER A 91 -8.90 9.44 1.53
C SER A 91 -8.13 8.63 0.49
N ALA A 92 -8.61 7.43 0.16
CA ALA A 92 -8.02 6.60 -0.90
C ALA A 92 -8.02 7.33 -2.24
N LYS A 93 -9.13 7.96 -2.59
CA LYS A 93 -9.26 8.77 -3.81
C LYS A 93 -8.36 9.99 -3.76
N MET A 94 -8.43 10.75 -2.67
CA MET A 94 -7.71 12.02 -2.53
C MET A 94 -6.19 11.83 -2.52
N THR A 95 -5.68 10.81 -1.86
CA THR A 95 -4.24 10.57 -1.82
C THR A 95 -3.68 10.22 -3.20
N ARG A 96 -4.47 9.55 -4.04
CA ARG A 96 -4.08 9.32 -5.43
C ARG A 96 -4.08 10.64 -6.23
N LEU A 97 -5.15 11.41 -6.13
CA LEU A 97 -5.28 12.67 -6.87
C LEU A 97 -4.25 13.72 -6.45
N HIS A 98 -3.90 13.76 -5.17
CA HIS A 98 -3.07 14.83 -4.59
C HIS A 98 -1.62 14.42 -4.33
N ASN A 99 -1.40 13.21 -3.84
CA ASN A 99 -0.08 12.77 -3.36
C ASN A 99 0.58 11.75 -4.30
N ASP A 100 -0.14 11.28 -5.30
CA ASP A 100 0.32 10.21 -6.20
C ASP A 100 1.01 9.07 -5.43
N THR A 101 0.37 8.62 -4.35
CA THR A 101 0.94 7.58 -3.51
C THR A 101 1.14 6.30 -4.31
N ASN A 102 2.31 5.73 -4.20
CA ASN A 102 2.67 4.48 -4.86
C ASN A 102 2.50 3.26 -3.95
N MET A 103 2.22 3.49 -2.67
CA MET A 103 1.83 2.45 -1.72
C MET A 103 0.67 2.90 -0.84
N MET A 104 -0.06 1.93 -0.33
CA MET A 104 -1.08 2.12 0.70
C MET A 104 -0.94 1.08 1.79
N ALA A 105 -1.46 1.42 2.97
CA ALA A 105 -1.49 0.51 4.11
C ALA A 105 -2.91 0.37 4.66
N LEU A 106 -3.24 -0.83 5.13
CA LEU A 106 -4.51 -1.17 5.74
C LEU A 106 -4.31 -1.83 7.10
N GLY A 107 -5.21 -1.55 8.02
CA GLY A 107 -5.30 -2.24 9.31
C GLY A 107 -6.40 -3.29 9.32
N ALA A 108 -6.05 -4.57 9.44
CA ALA A 108 -7.03 -5.66 9.46
C ALA A 108 -7.96 -5.59 10.69
N GLY A 109 -7.50 -4.96 11.78
CA GLY A 109 -8.32 -4.70 12.97
C GLY A 109 -9.13 -3.40 12.90
N ILE A 110 -8.91 -2.59 11.87
CA ILE A 110 -9.55 -1.28 11.70
C ILE A 110 -10.66 -1.34 10.65
N VAL A 111 -10.42 -1.98 9.51
CA VAL A 111 -11.39 -2.06 8.41
C VAL A 111 -11.88 -3.49 8.21
N GLY A 112 -13.18 -3.65 7.97
CA GLY A 112 -13.74 -4.93 7.57
C GLY A 112 -13.41 -5.25 6.11
N GLU A 113 -13.61 -6.49 5.69
CA GLU A 113 -13.26 -6.98 4.36
C GLU A 113 -13.89 -6.14 3.24
N ASN A 114 -15.19 -5.86 3.31
CA ASN A 114 -15.88 -5.14 2.25
C ASN A 114 -15.33 -3.72 2.08
N LEU A 115 -15.12 -3.01 3.18
CA LEU A 115 -14.54 -1.67 3.15
C LEU A 115 -13.10 -1.70 2.64
N ALA A 116 -12.31 -2.68 3.08
CA ALA A 116 -10.93 -2.83 2.62
C ALA A 116 -10.84 -3.01 1.11
N LEU A 117 -11.68 -3.87 0.53
CA LEU A 117 -11.70 -4.09 -0.92
C LEU A 117 -12.17 -2.87 -1.69
N GLU A 118 -13.12 -2.11 -1.16
CA GLU A 118 -13.57 -0.86 -1.76
C GLU A 118 -12.50 0.22 -1.73
N ILE A 119 -11.74 0.31 -0.63
CA ILE A 119 -10.58 1.20 -0.51
C ILE A 119 -9.52 0.81 -1.56
N VAL A 120 -9.20 -0.46 -1.66
CA VAL A 120 -8.22 -0.96 -2.64
C VAL A 120 -8.66 -0.63 -4.06
N ASP A 121 -9.91 -0.89 -4.41
CA ASP A 121 -10.43 -0.60 -5.76
C ASP A 121 -10.34 0.88 -6.08
N THR A 122 -10.72 1.73 -5.16
CA THR A 122 -10.66 3.18 -5.35
C THR A 122 -9.22 3.65 -5.52
N TRP A 123 -8.33 3.16 -4.69
CA TRP A 123 -6.91 3.56 -4.74
C TRP A 123 -6.23 3.06 -6.01
N VAL A 124 -6.42 1.79 -6.38
CA VAL A 124 -5.85 1.22 -7.61
C VAL A 124 -6.42 1.89 -8.86
N GLY A 125 -7.71 2.20 -8.85
CA GLY A 125 -8.44 2.74 -10.01
C GLY A 125 -8.36 4.25 -10.21
N THR A 126 -7.75 5.00 -9.27
CA THR A 126 -7.65 6.46 -9.37
C THR A 126 -6.27 6.87 -9.83
N GLU A 127 -6.19 7.62 -10.93
CA GLU A 127 -4.93 8.16 -11.43
C GLU A 127 -4.60 9.49 -10.76
N PHE A 128 -3.34 9.89 -10.83
CA PHE A 128 -2.89 11.20 -10.37
C PHE A 128 -3.56 12.31 -11.19
N SER A 129 -3.95 13.40 -10.50
CA SER A 129 -4.63 14.54 -11.17
C SER A 129 -3.75 15.22 -12.23
N GLY A 130 -2.43 15.15 -12.09
CA GLY A 130 -1.49 15.85 -12.97
C GLY A 130 -1.42 17.36 -12.75
N GLU A 131 -2.13 17.90 -11.76
CA GLU A 131 -2.13 19.34 -11.49
C GLU A 131 -0.77 19.82 -10.99
N ALA A 132 -0.28 20.92 -11.55
CA ALA A 132 1.05 21.46 -11.26
C ALA A 132 1.27 21.76 -9.77
N ARG A 133 0.25 22.24 -9.06
CA ARG A 133 0.35 22.52 -7.61
C ARG A 133 0.59 21.24 -6.80
N HIS A 134 -0.03 20.12 -7.19
CA HIS A 134 0.15 18.84 -6.50
C HIS A 134 1.53 18.27 -6.81
N GLN A 135 1.96 18.33 -8.06
CA GLN A 135 3.30 17.87 -8.43
C GLN A 135 4.38 18.65 -7.69
N ARG A 136 4.26 19.97 -7.60
CA ARG A 136 5.20 20.81 -6.83
C ARG A 136 5.29 20.40 -5.38
N ARG A 137 4.17 20.08 -4.75
CA ARG A 137 4.13 19.64 -3.35
C ARG A 137 4.74 18.25 -3.19
N ILE A 138 4.50 17.34 -4.12
CA ILE A 138 5.13 16.01 -4.14
C ILE A 138 6.65 16.18 -4.27
N ASP A 139 7.14 17.02 -5.18
CA ASP A 139 8.56 17.24 -5.36
C ASP A 139 9.23 17.77 -4.08
N LYS A 140 8.58 18.68 -3.37
CA LYS A 140 9.05 19.20 -2.10
C LYS A 140 9.05 18.12 -1.01
N LEU A 141 8.02 17.28 -0.97
CA LEU A 141 7.93 16.15 -0.04
C LEU A 141 9.06 15.15 -0.30
N MET A 142 9.30 14.79 -1.55
CA MET A 142 10.36 13.84 -1.91
C MET A 142 11.75 14.41 -1.65
N ALA A 143 11.94 15.70 -1.74
CA ALA A 143 13.21 16.35 -1.42
C ALA A 143 13.60 16.26 0.07
N LEU A 144 12.68 15.84 0.94
CA LEU A 144 12.97 15.59 2.36
C LEU A 144 13.77 14.29 2.56
N GLU A 145 13.83 13.42 1.58
CA GLU A 145 14.72 12.25 1.60
C GLU A 145 16.17 12.74 1.52
N GLY A 146 17.00 12.27 2.37
CA GLY A 146 18.38 12.73 2.50
C GLY A 146 19.31 12.43 1.30
#